data_6a094168fa6d6f4c04eb8ef1efc13903
#
_entry.id   6a094168fa6d6f4c04eb8ef1efc13903
#
_cell.length_a   1.000
_cell.length_b   1.000
_cell.length_c   1.000
_cell.angle_alpha   90.00
_cell.angle_beta   90.00
_cell.angle_gamma   90.00
#
_symmetry.space_group_name_H-M   'P 1'
#
loop_
_entity.id
_entity.type
_entity.pdbx_description
1 polymer ?
#
loop_
_entity_poly.entity_id
_entity_poly.type
_entity_poly.pdbx_seq_one_letter_code
_entity_poly.pdbx_strand_id
1 'polypeptide(L)'
;MRVCLISKTMEKIENNRSERRTVMVGSDIGIDLGTANVLVYIKGKGVVLREPSVVAFDRDTNKIKAIGEDARLMLGRTPGNIVAVRPLRQGVISDYTVTEKMLRYFIQKSCGKSRFRKPRISVCVPSGVTEVEKKAVEDATYQAGAR
;
A
#
# COMPACT_ATOMS: atom_id res chain seq x y z
N MET A 1 -10.27 4.20 9.23
CA MET A 1 -9.53 4.38 7.95
C MET A 1 -10.16 5.51 7.16
N ARG A 2 -9.38 6.36 6.53
CA ARG A 2 -9.88 7.39 5.61
C ARG A 2 -9.30 7.11 4.24
N VAL A 3 -10.15 6.92 3.24
CA VAL A 3 -9.76 6.88 1.82
C VAL A 3 -9.76 8.33 1.33
N CYS A 4 -8.66 8.82 0.79
CA CYS A 4 -8.48 10.23 0.46
C CYS A 4 -8.15 10.46 -1.02
N LEU A 5 -8.70 11.54 -1.58
CA LEU A 5 -8.44 12.02 -2.94
C LEU A 5 -7.10 12.76 -3.01
N ILE A 6 -6.31 12.48 -4.03
CA ILE A 6 -4.86 12.79 -4.17
C ILE A 6 -4.45 14.27 -4.00
N SER A 7 -5.35 15.26 -4.13
CA SER A 7 -4.90 16.65 -4.25
C SER A 7 -4.85 17.49 -2.97
N LYS A 8 -5.36 16.98 -1.83
CA LYS A 8 -5.45 17.79 -0.58
C LYS A 8 -4.85 17.13 0.67
N THR A 9 -4.28 15.95 0.58
CA THR A 9 -3.95 15.15 1.77
C THR A 9 -2.55 15.40 2.29
N MET A 10 -1.59 15.69 1.45
CA MET A 10 -0.21 15.98 1.88
C MET A 10 -0.16 17.28 2.71
N GLU A 11 -0.88 18.33 2.30
CA GLU A 11 -0.99 19.59 3.08
C GLU A 11 -1.75 19.44 4.39
N LYS A 12 -2.77 18.58 4.43
CA LYS A 12 -3.60 18.40 5.62
C LYS A 12 -2.93 17.57 6.71
N ILE A 13 -1.93 16.77 6.36
CA ILE A 13 -1.11 16.00 7.31
C ILE A 13 -0.09 16.91 8.01
N GLU A 14 0.43 17.94 7.33
CA GLU A 14 1.37 18.90 7.92
C GLU A 14 0.69 19.94 8.85
N ASN A 15 -0.54 20.35 8.54
CA ASN A 15 -1.20 21.47 9.25
C ASN A 15 -1.86 21.11 10.58
N ASN A 16 -1.90 19.80 10.97
CA ASN A 16 -2.52 19.39 12.23
C ASN A 16 -1.49 19.31 13.38
N ARG A 17 -0.70 20.37 13.54
CA ARG A 17 0.41 20.45 14.52
C ARG A 17 -0.04 20.87 15.94
N SER A 18 -1.33 21.13 16.22
CA SER A 18 -1.74 21.82 17.44
C SER A 18 -2.63 21.03 18.41
N GLU A 19 -2.77 19.72 18.31
CA GLU A 19 -3.44 18.99 19.39
C GLU A 19 -2.51 17.92 20.01
N ARG A 20 -1.83 18.37 21.07
CA ARG A 20 -1.16 17.50 22.03
C ARG A 20 -2.22 16.74 22.83
N ARG A 21 -2.62 15.59 22.33
CA ARG A 21 -3.12 14.50 23.16
C ARG A 21 -2.16 13.33 23.00
N THR A 22 -1.36 13.13 24.02
CA THR A 22 -0.50 11.96 24.21
C THR A 22 -1.38 10.73 24.39
N VAL A 23 -2.02 10.28 23.33
CA VAL A 23 -2.56 8.94 23.26
C VAL A 23 -1.45 8.12 22.64
N MET A 24 -1.04 7.04 23.29
CA MET A 24 -0.11 6.04 22.74
C MET A 24 -0.80 5.34 21.56
N VAL A 25 -0.86 6.01 20.45
CA VAL A 25 -1.54 5.58 19.24
C VAL A 25 -0.51 4.99 18.28
N GLY A 26 -0.86 3.88 17.64
CA GLY A 26 -0.06 3.31 16.56
C GLY A 26 0.29 4.35 15.48
N SER A 27 1.36 4.15 14.74
CA SER A 27 1.84 5.09 13.72
C SER A 27 0.74 5.45 12.71
N ASP A 28 0.62 6.74 12.40
CA ASP A 28 -0.22 7.21 11.29
C ASP A 28 0.57 7.08 9.99
N ILE A 29 -0.01 6.35 9.04
CA ILE A 29 0.62 6.02 7.76
C ILE A 29 -0.25 6.53 6.63
N GLY A 30 0.37 7.22 5.67
CA GLY A 30 -0.21 7.51 4.37
C GLY A 30 0.36 6.55 3.33
N ILE A 31 -0.50 5.94 2.53
CA ILE A 31 -0.10 5.10 1.40
C ILE A 31 -0.69 5.70 0.13
N ASP A 32 0.16 6.02 -0.83
CA ASP A 32 -0.24 6.38 -2.18
C ASP A 32 -0.10 5.14 -3.06
N LEU A 33 -1.25 4.59 -3.47
CA LEU A 33 -1.33 3.43 -4.36
C LEU A 33 -1.30 3.87 -5.82
N GLY A 34 -0.13 4.25 -6.29
CA GLY A 34 0.06 4.57 -7.70
C GLY A 34 0.16 3.34 -8.60
N THR A 35 -0.22 3.49 -9.88
CA THR A 35 -0.09 2.44 -10.90
C THR A 35 1.37 2.00 -11.12
N ALA A 36 2.31 2.93 -11.06
CA ALA A 36 3.73 2.68 -11.30
C ALA A 36 4.50 2.41 -10.01
N ASN A 37 4.23 3.19 -8.96
CA ASN A 37 4.94 3.15 -7.69
C ASN A 37 3.97 3.26 -6.52
N VAL A 38 4.31 2.63 -5.42
CA VAL A 38 3.69 2.83 -4.11
C VAL A 38 4.60 3.70 -3.26
N LEU A 39 4.03 4.72 -2.63
CA LEU A 39 4.72 5.57 -1.67
C LEU A 39 4.12 5.32 -0.28
N VAL A 40 4.98 5.19 0.73
CA VAL A 40 4.56 5.10 2.12
C VAL A 40 5.15 6.25 2.91
N TYR A 41 4.26 7.02 3.52
CA TYR A 41 4.57 8.14 4.39
C TYR A 41 4.22 7.79 5.83
N ILE A 42 5.10 8.08 6.78
CA ILE A 42 4.85 7.94 8.21
C ILE A 42 4.87 9.33 8.86
N LYS A 43 3.83 9.67 9.62
CA LYS A 43 3.75 10.93 10.34
C LYS A 43 4.98 11.13 11.24
N GLY A 44 5.69 12.23 11.04
CA GLY A 44 6.90 12.59 11.77
C GLY A 44 8.21 12.00 11.21
N LYS A 45 8.14 11.12 10.20
CA LYS A 45 9.34 10.56 9.51
C LYS A 45 9.41 10.94 8.03
N GLY A 46 8.30 11.40 7.43
CA GLY A 46 8.24 11.67 6.00
C GLY A 46 8.03 10.41 5.16
N VAL A 47 8.42 10.47 3.87
CA VAL A 47 8.36 9.32 2.96
C VAL A 47 9.45 8.32 3.36
N VAL A 48 9.03 7.14 3.81
CA VAL A 48 9.92 6.09 4.31
C VAL A 48 10.12 4.95 3.31
N LEU A 49 9.25 4.86 2.29
CA LEU A 49 9.33 3.83 1.27
C LEU A 49 8.79 4.36 -0.05
N ARG A 50 9.52 4.05 -1.12
CA ARG A 50 9.10 4.26 -2.51
C ARG A 50 9.53 3.06 -3.33
N GLU A 51 8.56 2.27 -3.76
CA GLU A 51 8.85 1.06 -4.54
C GLU A 51 7.87 0.89 -5.71
N PRO A 52 8.28 0.18 -6.76
CA PRO A 52 7.40 -0.17 -7.87
C PRO A 52 6.19 -0.98 -7.42
N SER A 53 5.02 -0.69 -8.00
CA SER A 53 3.79 -1.45 -7.81
C SER A 53 3.83 -2.72 -8.66
N VAL A 54 4.75 -3.64 -8.37
CA VAL A 54 4.94 -4.90 -9.10
C VAL A 54 5.03 -6.04 -8.11
N VAL A 55 4.41 -7.16 -8.46
CA VAL A 55 4.45 -8.42 -7.69
C VAL A 55 4.78 -9.55 -8.64
N ALA A 56 5.77 -10.35 -8.29
CA ALA A 56 6.10 -11.60 -8.96
C ALA A 56 5.61 -12.79 -8.14
N PHE A 57 4.84 -13.66 -8.76
CA PHE A 57 4.34 -14.87 -8.12
C PHE A 57 4.46 -16.09 -9.05
N ASP A 58 4.52 -17.24 -8.43
CA ASP A 58 4.52 -18.52 -9.09
C ASP A 58 3.08 -18.88 -9.46
N ARG A 59 2.83 -19.09 -10.75
CA ARG A 59 1.50 -19.35 -11.30
C ARG A 59 0.86 -20.64 -10.78
N ASP A 60 1.67 -21.67 -10.56
CA ASP A 60 1.16 -23.00 -10.17
C ASP A 60 0.81 -23.04 -8.67
N THR A 61 1.62 -22.37 -7.85
CA THR A 61 1.47 -22.39 -6.39
C THR A 61 0.81 -21.13 -5.82
N ASN A 62 0.60 -20.07 -6.62
CA ASN A 62 0.14 -18.73 -6.20
C ASN A 62 0.99 -18.11 -5.06
N LYS A 63 2.24 -18.58 -4.91
CA LYS A 63 3.17 -18.05 -3.90
C LYS A 63 3.90 -16.84 -4.44
N ILE A 64 3.90 -15.76 -3.66
CA ILE A 64 4.69 -14.57 -3.97
C ILE A 64 6.18 -14.91 -3.87
N LYS A 65 6.92 -14.56 -4.92
CA LYS A 65 8.37 -14.72 -5.01
C LYS A 65 9.10 -13.39 -4.73
N ALA A 66 8.56 -12.28 -5.23
CA ALA A 66 9.15 -10.95 -5.04
C ALA A 66 8.07 -9.85 -5.08
N ILE A 67 8.35 -8.71 -4.46
CA ILE A 67 7.51 -7.51 -4.47
C ILE A 67 8.40 -6.29 -4.64
N GLY A 68 7.90 -5.26 -5.32
CA GLY A 68 8.60 -4.00 -5.48
C GLY A 68 9.73 -4.08 -6.51
N GLU A 69 10.90 -3.58 -6.15
CA GLU A 69 12.04 -3.49 -7.07
C GLU A 69 12.51 -4.88 -7.55
N ASP A 70 12.58 -5.85 -6.65
CA ASP A 70 12.97 -7.22 -7.01
C ASP A 70 12.01 -7.84 -8.02
N ALA A 71 10.70 -7.61 -7.87
CA ALA A 71 9.71 -8.05 -8.83
C ALA A 71 9.80 -7.29 -10.17
N ARG A 72 10.17 -6.01 -10.14
CA ARG A 72 10.37 -5.20 -11.34
C ARG A 72 11.50 -5.75 -12.22
N LEU A 73 12.59 -6.19 -11.60
CA LEU A 73 13.72 -6.82 -12.30
C LEU A 73 13.34 -8.13 -12.99
N MET A 74 12.27 -8.77 -12.54
CA MET A 74 11.73 -10.00 -13.11
C MET A 74 10.77 -9.77 -14.28
N LEU A 75 10.30 -8.54 -14.51
CA LEU A 75 9.41 -8.22 -15.64
C LEU A 75 10.08 -8.58 -16.98
N GLY A 76 9.42 -9.45 -17.74
CA GLY A 76 9.89 -9.90 -19.06
C GLY A 76 11.11 -10.82 -19.05
N ARG A 77 11.58 -11.27 -17.87
CA ARG A 77 12.75 -12.14 -17.69
C ARG A 77 12.48 -13.37 -16.83
N THR A 78 11.22 -13.70 -16.60
CA THR A 78 10.84 -14.80 -15.71
C THR A 78 10.88 -16.16 -16.40
N PRO A 79 11.43 -17.20 -15.75
CA PRO A 79 11.27 -18.58 -16.21
C PRO A 79 9.78 -18.97 -16.18
N GLY A 80 9.35 -19.86 -17.06
CA GLY A 80 7.98 -20.19 -17.45
C GLY A 80 6.85 -20.14 -16.39
N ASN A 81 7.13 -20.45 -15.13
CA ASN A 81 6.10 -20.49 -14.07
C ASN A 81 5.98 -19.22 -13.24
N ILE A 82 6.93 -18.27 -13.36
CA ILE A 82 6.89 -17.04 -12.60
C ILE A 82 6.28 -15.93 -13.47
N VAL A 83 5.29 -15.23 -12.93
CA VAL A 83 4.61 -14.12 -13.59
C VAL A 83 4.79 -12.86 -12.75
N ALA A 84 5.34 -11.82 -13.36
CA ALA A 84 5.41 -10.50 -12.74
C ALA A 84 4.28 -9.61 -13.29
N VAL A 85 3.44 -9.11 -12.39
CA VAL A 85 2.26 -8.30 -12.74
C VAL A 85 2.23 -7.00 -11.96
N ARG A 86 1.48 -6.04 -12.50
CA ARG A 86 1.05 -4.83 -11.78
C ARG A 86 -0.38 -5.06 -11.30
N PRO A 87 -0.60 -5.23 -9.98
CA PRO A 87 -1.94 -5.50 -9.46
C PRO A 87 -2.87 -4.28 -9.51
N LEU A 88 -2.31 -3.11 -9.83
CA LEU A 88 -3.04 -1.85 -9.98
C LEU A 88 -2.89 -1.35 -11.42
N ARG A 89 -4.01 -1.06 -12.07
CA ARG A 89 -4.07 -0.42 -13.39
C ARG A 89 -4.93 0.83 -13.29
N GLN A 90 -4.36 1.99 -13.62
CA GLN A 90 -5.06 3.29 -13.54
C GLN A 90 -5.72 3.55 -12.18
N GLY A 91 -5.09 3.09 -11.09
CA GLY A 91 -5.64 3.21 -9.73
C GLY A 91 -6.69 2.16 -9.36
N VAL A 92 -7.06 1.27 -10.29
CA VAL A 92 -8.03 0.19 -10.09
C VAL A 92 -7.31 -1.09 -9.67
N ILE A 93 -7.88 -1.83 -8.72
CA ILE A 93 -7.38 -3.14 -8.33
C ILE A 93 -7.77 -4.16 -9.40
N SER A 94 -6.76 -4.69 -10.10
CA SER A 94 -6.94 -5.79 -11.07
C SER A 94 -6.97 -7.16 -10.41
N ASP A 95 -6.27 -7.31 -9.27
CA ASP A 95 -6.20 -8.53 -8.48
C ASP A 95 -6.17 -8.19 -6.99
N TYR A 96 -7.28 -8.53 -6.31
CA TYR A 96 -7.46 -8.24 -4.89
C TYR A 96 -6.44 -8.96 -3.99
N THR A 97 -6.24 -10.27 -4.23
CA THR A 97 -5.37 -11.10 -3.40
C THR A 97 -3.91 -10.66 -3.50
N VAL A 98 -3.47 -10.35 -4.71
CA VAL A 98 -2.11 -9.85 -4.95
C VAL A 98 -1.92 -8.46 -4.34
N THR A 99 -2.94 -7.58 -4.46
CA THR A 99 -2.91 -6.23 -3.86
C THR A 99 -2.85 -6.29 -2.33
N GLU A 100 -3.66 -7.14 -1.69
CA GLU A 100 -3.65 -7.33 -0.24
C GLU A 100 -2.25 -7.77 0.26
N LYS A 101 -1.65 -8.76 -0.40
CA LYS A 101 -0.32 -9.26 -0.04
C LYS A 101 0.76 -8.20 -0.27
N MET A 102 0.66 -7.42 -1.34
CA MET A 102 1.55 -6.29 -1.63
C MET A 102 1.45 -5.20 -0.55
N LEU A 103 0.24 -4.80 -0.17
CA LEU A 103 0.00 -3.84 0.91
C LEU A 103 0.56 -4.34 2.24
N ARG A 104 0.31 -5.60 2.59
CA ARG A 104 0.86 -6.23 3.80
C ARG A 104 2.38 -6.17 3.83
N TYR A 105 3.03 -6.47 2.72
CA TYR A 105 4.48 -6.37 2.59
C TYR A 105 4.99 -4.95 2.85
N PHE A 106 4.40 -3.94 2.19
CA PHE A 106 4.83 -2.55 2.35
C PHE A 106 4.56 -2.00 3.75
N ILE A 107 3.43 -2.34 4.36
CA ILE A 107 3.13 -1.97 5.75
C ILE A 107 4.16 -2.59 6.70
N GLN A 108 4.46 -3.89 6.56
CA GLN A 108 5.44 -4.57 7.39
C GLN A 108 6.85 -4.04 7.20
N LYS A 109 7.24 -3.72 5.95
CA LYS A 109 8.55 -3.14 5.62
C LYS A 109 8.72 -1.75 6.21
N SER A 110 7.66 -0.94 6.23
CA SER A 110 7.67 0.44 6.71
C SER A 110 7.59 0.55 8.24
N CYS A 111 6.83 -0.33 8.90
CA CYS A 111 6.53 -0.25 10.34
C CYS A 111 7.27 -1.29 11.18
N GLY A 112 7.94 -2.25 10.55
CA GLY A 112 8.45 -3.44 11.20
C GLY A 112 7.33 -4.41 11.61
N LYS A 113 7.72 -5.57 12.14
CA LYS A 113 6.78 -6.64 12.56
C LYS A 113 6.19 -6.37 13.95
N SER A 114 5.60 -5.20 14.20
CA SER A 114 4.94 -4.93 15.47
C SER A 114 3.60 -5.64 15.54
N ARG A 115 3.52 -6.69 16.37
CA ARG A 115 2.30 -7.49 16.60
C ARG A 115 1.24 -6.76 17.44
N PHE A 116 1.63 -5.75 18.21
CA PHE A 116 0.78 -5.18 19.26
C PHE A 116 0.11 -3.87 18.91
N ARG A 117 0.52 -3.18 17.86
CA ARG A 117 -0.02 -1.86 17.51
C ARG A 117 -0.34 -1.79 16.02
N LYS A 118 -1.59 -2.03 15.69
CA LYS A 118 -2.07 -1.83 14.31
C LYS A 118 -2.01 -0.35 13.95
N PRO A 119 -1.38 0.02 12.82
CA PRO A 119 -1.31 1.41 12.38
C PRO A 119 -2.68 1.91 11.90
N ARG A 120 -2.89 3.22 12.01
CA ARG A 120 -3.96 3.89 11.27
C ARG A 120 -3.42 4.20 9.89
N ILE A 121 -4.12 3.72 8.84
CA ILE A 121 -3.68 3.87 7.47
C ILE A 121 -4.68 4.72 6.71
N SER A 122 -4.17 5.76 6.03
CA SER A 122 -4.89 6.52 5.02
C SER A 122 -4.36 6.11 3.65
N VAL A 123 -5.24 5.67 2.77
CA VAL A 123 -4.87 5.28 1.40
C VAL A 123 -5.38 6.33 0.44
N CYS A 124 -4.50 6.80 -0.44
CA CYS A 124 -4.86 7.68 -1.53
C CYS A 124 -5.27 6.85 -2.74
N VAL A 125 -6.43 7.17 -3.31
CA VAL A 125 -6.95 6.58 -4.54
C VAL A 125 -7.30 7.70 -5.53
N PRO A 126 -7.26 7.44 -6.84
CA PRO A 126 -7.67 8.40 -7.86
C PRO A 126 -9.13 8.87 -7.69
N SER A 127 -9.43 10.08 -8.15
CA SER A 127 -10.78 10.66 -8.03
C SER A 127 -11.87 9.93 -8.83
N GLY A 128 -11.47 9.22 -9.88
CA GLY A 128 -12.38 8.51 -10.79
C GLY A 128 -12.74 7.08 -10.38
N VAL A 129 -12.28 6.61 -9.20
CA VAL A 129 -12.61 5.24 -8.76
C VAL A 129 -14.06 5.14 -8.29
N THR A 130 -14.68 4.00 -8.57
CA THR A 130 -16.03 3.66 -8.13
C THR A 130 -16.07 3.36 -6.63
N GLU A 131 -17.27 3.38 -6.02
CA GLU A 131 -17.44 3.00 -4.62
C GLU A 131 -17.05 1.54 -4.35
N VAL A 132 -17.25 0.65 -5.33
CA VAL A 132 -16.84 -0.75 -5.24
C VAL A 132 -15.30 -0.86 -5.16
N GLU A 133 -14.58 -0.10 -5.97
CA GLU A 133 -13.12 -0.07 -5.97
C GLU A 133 -12.57 0.54 -4.69
N LYS A 134 -13.20 1.62 -4.18
CA LYS A 134 -12.86 2.18 -2.87
C LYS A 134 -12.99 1.14 -1.77
N LYS A 135 -14.12 0.41 -1.78
CA LYS A 135 -14.36 -0.66 -0.81
C LYS A 135 -13.33 -1.77 -0.91
N ALA A 136 -12.94 -2.15 -2.13
CA ALA A 136 -11.90 -3.15 -2.36
C ALA A 136 -10.53 -2.72 -1.79
N VAL A 137 -10.13 -1.44 -1.98
CA VAL A 137 -8.91 -0.87 -1.37
C VAL A 137 -8.99 -0.88 0.15
N GLU A 138 -10.14 -0.50 0.69
CA GLU A 138 -10.40 -0.48 2.12
C GLU A 138 -10.25 -1.88 2.71
N ASP A 139 -10.93 -2.86 2.16
CA ASP A 139 -10.91 -4.25 2.64
C ASP A 139 -9.50 -4.85 2.51
N ALA A 140 -8.80 -4.61 1.38
CA ALA A 140 -7.41 -5.04 1.21
C ALA A 140 -6.48 -4.43 2.27
N THR A 141 -6.68 -3.16 2.62
CA THR A 141 -5.88 -2.47 3.62
C THR A 141 -6.13 -3.00 5.04
N TYR A 142 -7.39 -3.30 5.39
CA TYR A 142 -7.72 -3.96 6.66
C TYR A 142 -7.13 -5.36 6.75
N GLN A 143 -7.25 -6.16 5.69
CA GLN A 143 -6.66 -7.50 5.61
C GLN A 143 -5.12 -7.44 5.72
N ALA A 144 -4.50 -6.41 5.17
CA ALA A 144 -3.06 -6.17 5.28
C ALA A 144 -2.59 -5.79 6.69
N GLY A 145 -3.49 -5.47 7.62
CA GLY A 145 -3.19 -5.23 9.02
C GLY A 145 -3.43 -3.80 9.52
N ALA A 146 -4.17 -2.96 8.80
CA ALA A 146 -4.65 -1.67 9.26
C ALA A 146 -5.67 -1.77 10.42
N ARG A 147 -5.86 -0.62 11.10
CA ARG A 147 -6.90 -0.43 12.11
C ARG A 147 -7.95 0.57 11.60
#